data_b600cba2872b44fb1912b39e7fb9f421
#
_entry.id   b600cba2872b44fb1912b39e7fb9f421
#
_cell.length_a   1.000
_cell.length_b   1.000
_cell.length_c   1.000
_cell.angle_alpha   90.00
_cell.angle_beta   90.00
_cell.angle_gamma   90.00
#
_symmetry.space_group_name_H-M   'P 1'
#
loop_
_entity.id
_entity.type
_entity.pdbx_description
1 polymer ?
#
loop_
_entity_poly.entity_id
_entity_poly.type
_entity_poly.pdbx_seq_one_letter_code
_entity_poly.pdbx_strand_id
1 'polypeptide(L)'
;GAAEGKGLGHDFLRHIERTLALVFLIDLGDADPLDTVNILESELIQYNPELGERPRLYAFNKSDVPENSETFRKLQETLPPDSFLISAATGEGVPPLLNRLWHVVEQAREAEREEAEREEREAPERAYMFEAPFEVERIEAGFQISGEKILRIVAMTDFDNPEAIAHFQRRLDKLGVFKALKRMKAQPGDTVVIGDFEMEYEE
;
A
#
# COMPACT_ATOMS: atom_id res chain seq x y z
N GLY A 1 -8.92 -25.66 0.26
CA GLY A 1 -10.25 -25.25 -0.19
C GLY A 1 -10.44 -23.75 -0.35
N ALA A 2 -9.50 -22.92 0.10
CA ALA A 2 -9.59 -21.45 -0.01
C ALA A 2 -9.38 -20.98 -1.45
N ALA A 3 -8.50 -21.64 -2.20
CA ALA A 3 -8.22 -21.32 -3.60
C ALA A 3 -9.36 -21.73 -4.56
N GLU A 4 -10.20 -22.67 -4.18
CA GLU A 4 -11.31 -23.16 -5.00
C GLU A 4 -12.63 -22.34 -4.87
N GLY A 5 -12.60 -21.19 -4.17
CA GLY A 5 -13.72 -20.26 -4.11
C GLY A 5 -14.91 -20.70 -3.24
N LYS A 6 -14.74 -21.69 -2.39
CA LYS A 6 -15.76 -22.11 -1.42
C LYS A 6 -15.69 -21.27 -0.14
N GLY A 7 -16.34 -20.12 -0.13
CA GLY A 7 -16.51 -19.29 1.05
C GLY A 7 -15.53 -18.11 1.14
N LEU A 8 -15.26 -17.61 2.33
CA LEU A 8 -14.47 -16.42 2.68
C LEU A 8 -13.02 -16.37 2.15
N GLY A 9 -12.60 -17.34 1.32
CA GLY A 9 -11.23 -17.55 0.88
C GLY A 9 -10.60 -16.36 0.16
N HIS A 10 -11.23 -15.79 -0.87
CA HIS A 10 -10.65 -14.72 -1.67
C HIS A 10 -10.45 -13.41 -0.91
N ASP A 11 -11.39 -13.03 -0.06
CA ASP A 11 -11.25 -11.81 0.75
C ASP A 11 -10.20 -11.98 1.85
N PHE A 12 -10.12 -13.17 2.44
CA PHE A 12 -9.09 -13.52 3.41
C PHE A 12 -7.68 -13.50 2.77
N LEU A 13 -7.53 -14.11 1.61
CA LEU A 13 -6.25 -14.17 0.90
C LEU A 13 -5.77 -12.78 0.46
N ARG A 14 -6.67 -11.87 0.09
CA ARG A 14 -6.33 -10.46 -0.18
C ARG A 14 -5.78 -9.73 1.04
N HIS A 15 -6.20 -10.10 2.26
CA HIS A 15 -5.61 -9.55 3.49
C HIS A 15 -4.20 -10.10 3.74
N ILE A 16 -3.96 -11.37 3.39
CA ILE A 16 -2.64 -12.00 3.50
C ILE A 16 -1.62 -11.32 2.59
N GLU A 17 -2.00 -10.90 1.39
CA GLU A 17 -1.12 -10.18 0.46
C GLU A 17 -0.50 -8.90 1.05
N ARG A 18 -1.09 -8.32 2.08
CA ARG A 18 -0.61 -7.10 2.74
C ARG A 18 0.24 -7.36 3.98
N THR A 19 0.47 -8.62 4.33
CA THR A 19 1.25 -8.98 5.53
C THR A 19 2.73 -9.11 5.19
N LEU A 20 3.61 -8.74 6.12
CA LEU A 20 5.06 -8.86 5.97
C LEU A 20 5.59 -10.24 6.35
N ALA A 21 4.84 -10.96 7.18
CA ALA A 21 5.18 -12.29 7.63
C ALA A 21 3.90 -13.10 7.88
N LEU A 22 4.02 -14.42 7.84
CA LEU A 22 2.92 -15.36 8.05
C LEU A 22 3.18 -16.22 9.28
N VAL A 23 2.15 -16.57 10.01
CA VAL A 23 2.19 -17.61 11.06
C VAL A 23 1.18 -18.69 10.70
N PHE A 24 1.70 -19.88 10.41
CA PHE A 24 0.86 -21.07 10.26
C PHE A 24 0.54 -21.63 11.64
N LEU A 25 -0.73 -21.73 11.97
CA LEU A 25 -1.20 -22.32 13.22
C LEU A 25 -1.69 -23.74 12.94
N ILE A 26 -0.96 -24.73 13.47
CA ILE A 26 -1.18 -26.15 13.23
C ILE A 26 -1.69 -26.82 14.52
N ASP A 27 -2.72 -27.63 14.42
CA ASP A 27 -3.21 -28.44 15.54
C ASP A 27 -2.39 -29.73 15.66
N LEU A 28 -1.68 -29.93 16.77
CA LEU A 28 -0.93 -31.16 17.00
C LEU A 28 -1.82 -32.38 17.23
N GLY A 29 -3.13 -32.17 17.44
CA GLY A 29 -4.11 -33.24 17.48
C GLY A 29 -4.55 -33.77 16.13
N ASP A 30 -4.10 -33.15 15.02
CA ASP A 30 -4.35 -33.65 13.66
C ASP A 30 -3.63 -34.99 13.44
N ALA A 31 -4.16 -35.79 12.53
CA ALA A 31 -3.61 -37.10 12.21
C ALA A 31 -2.18 -37.01 11.64
N ASP A 32 -1.90 -35.98 10.83
CA ASP A 32 -0.58 -35.66 10.28
C ASP A 32 -0.34 -34.16 10.26
N PRO A 33 0.27 -33.60 11.32
CA PRO A 33 0.56 -32.16 11.39
C PRO A 33 1.52 -31.65 10.31
N LEU A 34 2.44 -32.50 9.80
CA LEU A 34 3.35 -32.13 8.73
C LEU A 34 2.66 -32.08 7.37
N ASP A 35 1.74 -33.01 7.11
CA ASP A 35 0.93 -32.97 5.91
C ASP A 35 0.04 -31.70 5.89
N THR A 36 -0.50 -31.31 7.05
CA THR A 36 -1.23 -30.03 7.22
C THR A 36 -0.36 -28.83 6.83
N VAL A 37 0.92 -28.78 7.25
CA VAL A 37 1.87 -27.74 6.82
C VAL A 37 2.01 -27.71 5.30
N ASN A 38 2.28 -28.87 4.70
CA ASN A 38 2.49 -28.97 3.25
C ASN A 38 1.26 -28.53 2.44
N ILE A 39 0.07 -28.89 2.90
CA ILE A 39 -1.20 -28.49 2.29
C ILE A 39 -1.35 -26.96 2.35
N LEU A 40 -1.15 -26.34 3.52
CA LEU A 40 -1.27 -24.90 3.71
C LEU A 40 -0.27 -24.12 2.85
N GLU A 41 0.98 -24.57 2.79
CA GLU A 41 2.01 -23.98 1.93
C GLU A 41 1.65 -24.10 0.45
N SER A 42 1.20 -25.27 0.02
CA SER A 42 0.79 -25.51 -1.36
C SER A 42 -0.41 -24.64 -1.77
N GLU A 43 -1.43 -24.51 -0.91
CA GLU A 43 -2.60 -23.65 -1.14
C GLU A 43 -2.19 -22.18 -1.24
N LEU A 44 -1.26 -21.72 -0.39
CA LEU A 44 -0.76 -20.37 -0.39
C LEU A 44 -0.02 -20.03 -1.70
N ILE A 45 0.91 -20.90 -2.11
CA ILE A 45 1.72 -20.74 -3.34
C ILE A 45 0.82 -20.85 -4.59
N GLN A 46 -0.17 -21.72 -4.58
CA GLN A 46 -1.13 -21.87 -5.68
C GLN A 46 -1.98 -20.62 -5.85
N TYR A 47 -2.31 -19.93 -4.76
CA TYR A 47 -3.05 -18.68 -4.81
C TYR A 47 -2.19 -17.54 -5.35
N ASN A 48 -1.01 -17.32 -4.77
CA ASN A 48 -0.04 -16.31 -5.20
C ASN A 48 1.39 -16.77 -4.91
N PRO A 49 2.21 -17.08 -5.94
CA PRO A 49 3.60 -17.52 -5.77
C PRO A 49 4.47 -16.56 -4.95
N GLU A 50 4.20 -15.25 -4.99
CA GLU A 50 4.94 -14.24 -4.21
C GLU A 50 4.79 -14.44 -2.69
N LEU A 51 3.66 -14.98 -2.25
CA LEU A 51 3.46 -15.34 -0.85
C LEU A 51 4.38 -16.50 -0.40
N GLY A 52 4.83 -17.30 -1.35
CA GLY A 52 5.84 -18.34 -1.13
C GLY A 52 7.21 -17.80 -0.73
N GLU A 53 7.53 -16.56 -1.07
CA GLU A 53 8.78 -15.89 -0.73
C GLU A 53 8.73 -15.20 0.65
N ARG A 54 7.53 -15.02 1.22
CA ARG A 54 7.37 -14.31 2.49
C ARG A 54 7.90 -15.09 3.68
N PRO A 55 8.52 -14.40 4.65
CA PRO A 55 8.92 -15.02 5.91
C PRO A 55 7.73 -15.67 6.63
N ARG A 56 7.94 -16.87 7.15
CA ARG A 56 6.89 -17.63 7.82
C ARG A 56 7.39 -18.32 9.07
N LEU A 57 6.49 -18.43 10.06
CA LEU A 57 6.70 -19.17 11.29
C LEU A 57 5.60 -20.23 11.44
N TYR A 58 5.90 -21.31 12.16
CA TYR A 58 4.98 -22.42 12.37
C TYR A 58 4.70 -22.58 13.85
N ALA A 59 3.46 -22.41 14.25
CA ALA A 59 2.99 -22.54 15.62
C ALA A 59 2.20 -23.84 15.77
N PHE A 60 2.82 -24.85 16.35
CA PHE A 60 2.20 -26.12 16.66
C PHE A 60 1.47 -26.01 18.00
N ASN A 61 0.15 -25.98 17.93
CA ASN A 61 -0.72 -25.64 19.03
C ASN A 61 -1.17 -26.87 19.84
N LYS A 62 -1.70 -26.63 21.03
CA LYS A 62 -2.21 -27.64 22.01
C LYS A 62 -1.10 -28.40 22.70
N SER A 63 -0.01 -27.72 23.11
CA SER A 63 1.03 -28.33 23.96
C SER A 63 0.56 -28.73 25.36
N ASP A 64 -0.57 -28.17 25.78
CA ASP A 64 -1.24 -28.51 27.04
C ASP A 64 -1.79 -29.96 27.07
N VAL A 65 -1.89 -30.59 25.89
CA VAL A 65 -2.22 -32.03 25.79
C VAL A 65 -0.91 -32.83 25.82
N PRO A 66 -0.70 -33.72 26.81
CA PRO A 66 0.60 -34.41 27.01
C PRO A 66 1.10 -35.17 25.78
N GLU A 67 0.19 -35.82 25.06
CA GLU A 67 0.49 -36.60 23.86
C GLU A 67 1.05 -35.71 22.73
N ASN A 68 0.59 -34.49 22.65
CA ASN A 68 0.99 -33.51 21.62
C ASN A 68 2.45 -33.05 21.82
N SER A 69 2.86 -32.82 23.07
CA SER A 69 4.25 -32.48 23.37
C SER A 69 5.23 -33.60 22.98
N GLU A 70 4.81 -34.85 23.13
CA GLU A 70 5.59 -35.99 22.69
C GLU A 70 5.62 -36.12 21.15
N THR A 71 4.50 -35.86 20.48
CA THR A 71 4.38 -35.81 19.02
C THR A 71 5.31 -34.74 18.47
N PHE A 72 5.28 -33.52 18.98
CA PHE A 72 6.18 -32.44 18.56
C PHE A 72 7.66 -32.84 18.69
N ARG A 73 8.05 -33.47 19.81
CA ARG A 73 9.42 -33.90 20.03
C ARG A 73 9.86 -34.97 19.01
N LYS A 74 8.97 -35.90 18.66
CA LYS A 74 9.26 -36.90 17.61
C LYS A 74 9.44 -36.31 16.23
N LEU A 75 8.74 -35.19 15.93
CA LEU A 75 8.80 -34.50 14.65
C LEU A 75 9.92 -33.48 14.57
N GLN A 76 10.62 -33.19 15.67
CA GLN A 76 11.55 -32.07 15.81
C GLN A 76 12.62 -31.98 14.72
N GLU A 77 13.11 -33.11 14.21
CA GLU A 77 14.14 -33.18 13.15
C GLU A 77 13.57 -32.89 11.74
N THR A 78 12.24 -33.01 11.58
CA THR A 78 11.56 -32.87 10.29
C THR A 78 10.72 -31.59 10.23
N LEU A 79 10.61 -30.85 11.36
CA LEU A 79 9.86 -29.59 11.40
C LEU A 79 10.51 -28.52 10.53
N PRO A 80 9.71 -27.65 9.92
CA PRO A 80 10.23 -26.47 9.24
C PRO A 80 11.05 -25.59 10.19
N PRO A 81 11.98 -24.76 9.65
CA PRO A 81 12.62 -23.70 10.44
C PRO A 81 11.60 -22.77 11.08
N ASP A 82 11.95 -22.17 12.23
CA ASP A 82 11.07 -21.27 12.96
C ASP A 82 9.75 -21.94 13.42
N SER A 83 9.82 -23.22 13.85
CA SER A 83 8.73 -23.99 14.44
C SER A 83 8.69 -23.81 15.95
N PHE A 84 7.52 -23.53 16.50
CA PHE A 84 7.27 -23.29 17.92
C PHE A 84 6.18 -24.21 18.44
N LEU A 85 6.41 -24.80 19.60
CA LEU A 85 5.40 -25.53 20.35
C LEU A 85 4.68 -24.52 21.25
N ILE A 86 3.36 -24.42 21.13
CA ILE A 86 2.55 -23.46 21.89
C ILE A 86 1.29 -24.10 22.44
N SER A 87 0.73 -23.47 23.45
CA SER A 87 -0.67 -23.65 23.86
C SER A 87 -1.36 -22.28 23.81
N ALA A 88 -2.27 -22.09 22.89
CA ALA A 88 -3.10 -20.89 22.84
C ALA A 88 -4.06 -20.80 24.05
N ALA A 89 -4.38 -21.93 24.69
CA ALA A 89 -5.24 -21.98 25.84
C ALA A 89 -4.54 -21.49 27.12
N THR A 90 -3.26 -21.88 27.34
CA THR A 90 -2.49 -21.54 28.55
C THR A 90 -1.55 -20.35 28.33
N GLY A 91 -1.24 -20.01 27.09
CA GLY A 91 -0.23 -19.03 26.73
C GLY A 91 1.21 -19.54 26.73
N GLU A 92 1.42 -20.82 27.04
CA GLU A 92 2.76 -21.43 27.00
C GLU A 92 3.34 -21.41 25.60
N GLY A 93 4.63 -21.10 25.48
CA GLY A 93 5.33 -21.02 24.20
C GLY A 93 4.99 -19.80 23.32
N VAL A 94 3.94 -19.04 23.66
CA VAL A 94 3.53 -17.86 22.89
C VAL A 94 4.56 -16.72 22.95
N PRO A 95 5.16 -16.37 24.10
CA PRO A 95 6.15 -15.29 24.15
C PRO A 95 7.37 -15.49 23.23
N PRO A 96 8.01 -16.66 23.17
CA PRO A 96 9.10 -16.91 22.20
C PRO A 96 8.66 -16.77 20.74
N LEU A 97 7.48 -17.25 20.37
CA LEU A 97 6.90 -17.09 19.04
C LEU A 97 6.75 -15.60 18.69
N LEU A 98 6.15 -14.81 19.59
CA LEU A 98 5.96 -13.38 19.37
C LEU A 98 7.29 -12.61 19.25
N ASN A 99 8.27 -12.94 20.07
CA ASN A 99 9.60 -12.34 19.94
C ASN A 99 10.22 -12.63 18.60
N ARG A 100 10.15 -13.86 18.13
CA ARG A 100 10.67 -14.24 16.83
C ARG A 100 9.90 -13.54 15.69
N LEU A 101 8.58 -13.52 15.79
CA LEU A 101 7.73 -12.82 14.82
C LEU A 101 8.07 -11.31 14.72
N TRP A 102 8.29 -10.67 15.86
CA TRP A 102 8.71 -9.27 15.92
C TRP A 102 10.00 -9.05 15.13
N HIS A 103 11.03 -9.84 15.37
CA HIS A 103 12.30 -9.73 14.65
C HIS A 103 12.14 -9.97 13.14
N VAL A 104 11.35 -10.95 12.75
CA VAL A 104 11.07 -11.24 11.34
C VAL A 104 10.35 -10.07 10.67
N VAL A 105 9.37 -9.47 11.32
CA VAL A 105 8.66 -8.30 10.81
C VAL A 105 9.56 -7.06 10.72
N GLU A 106 10.43 -6.83 11.71
CA GLU A 106 11.40 -5.73 11.65
C GLU A 106 12.37 -5.91 10.49
N GLN A 107 12.93 -7.08 10.30
CA GLN A 107 13.83 -7.38 9.18
C GLN A 107 13.14 -7.22 7.83
N ALA A 108 11.89 -7.66 7.70
CA ALA A 108 11.12 -7.50 6.47
C ALA A 108 10.84 -6.03 6.16
N ARG A 109 10.51 -5.22 7.17
CA ARG A 109 10.31 -3.77 7.01
C ARG A 109 11.59 -3.04 6.61
N GLU A 110 12.72 -3.45 7.19
CA GLU A 110 14.01 -2.85 6.86
C GLU A 110 14.41 -3.18 5.42
N ALA A 111 14.21 -4.44 4.98
CA ALA A 111 14.44 -4.85 3.61
C ALA A 111 13.56 -4.10 2.60
N GLU A 112 12.25 -3.95 2.87
CA GLU A 112 11.34 -3.15 2.03
C GLU A 112 11.79 -1.67 1.92
N ARG A 113 12.26 -1.12 3.04
CA ARG A 113 12.74 0.26 3.06
C ARG A 113 14.03 0.43 2.26
N GLU A 114 15.00 -0.49 2.42
CA GLU A 114 16.24 -0.46 1.66
C GLU A 114 16.00 -0.65 0.16
N GLU A 115 15.05 -1.50 -0.20
CA GLU A 115 14.65 -1.71 -1.59
C GLU A 115 14.00 -0.47 -2.19
N ALA A 116 13.07 0.16 -1.48
CA ALA A 116 12.45 1.42 -1.88
C ALA A 116 13.48 2.56 -2.04
N GLU A 117 14.44 2.69 -1.10
CA GLU A 117 15.54 3.67 -1.18
C GLU A 117 16.48 3.37 -2.36
N ARG A 118 16.71 2.09 -2.67
CA ARG A 118 17.51 1.69 -3.84
C ARG A 118 16.78 2.00 -5.14
N GLU A 119 15.50 1.66 -5.23
CA GLU A 119 14.67 2.00 -6.41
C GLU A 119 14.61 3.51 -6.64
N GLU A 120 14.52 4.31 -5.56
CA GLU A 120 14.54 5.77 -5.65
C GLU A 120 15.89 6.31 -6.12
N ARG A 121 17.02 5.69 -5.74
CA ARG A 121 18.37 6.06 -6.21
C ARG A 121 18.68 5.58 -7.63
N GLU A 122 18.18 4.40 -8.00
CA GLU A 122 18.37 3.80 -9.33
C GLU A 122 17.30 4.24 -10.32
N ALA A 123 16.20 4.83 -9.84
CA ALA A 123 15.24 5.50 -10.69
C ALA A 123 16.05 6.52 -11.49
N PRO A 124 16.12 6.41 -12.85
CA PRO A 124 16.75 7.46 -13.63
C PRO A 124 16.12 8.75 -13.11
N GLU A 125 16.97 9.80 -12.91
CA GLU A 125 16.43 11.13 -12.70
C GLU A 125 15.38 11.30 -13.80
N ARG A 126 14.19 10.84 -13.48
CA ARG A 126 13.03 11.37 -14.14
C ARG A 126 13.16 12.82 -13.73
N ALA A 127 13.85 13.60 -14.58
CA ALA A 127 13.48 14.97 -14.72
C ALA A 127 11.97 14.82 -14.65
N TYR A 128 11.39 15.13 -13.49
CA TYR A 128 10.01 15.50 -13.45
C TYR A 128 9.96 16.65 -14.45
N MET A 129 9.78 16.33 -15.72
CA MET A 129 8.99 17.13 -16.56
C MET A 129 7.67 17.12 -15.79
N PHE A 130 7.62 18.01 -14.82
CA PHE A 130 6.40 18.58 -14.37
C PHE A 130 5.83 19.06 -15.69
N GLU A 131 5.09 18.24 -16.39
CA GLU A 131 4.02 18.73 -17.22
C GLU A 131 3.22 19.52 -16.22
N ALA A 132 3.54 20.81 -16.21
CA ALA A 132 2.83 21.73 -15.36
C ALA A 132 1.38 21.43 -15.68
N PRO A 133 0.52 21.15 -14.68
CA PRO A 133 -0.86 20.73 -14.94
C PRO A 133 -1.62 21.73 -15.79
N PHE A 134 -0.93 22.72 -16.28
CA PHE A 134 -1.34 23.83 -17.14
C PHE A 134 -0.10 24.51 -17.77
N GLU A 135 -0.30 25.11 -18.91
CA GLU A 135 0.65 26.01 -19.57
C GLU A 135 0.09 27.44 -19.47
N VAL A 136 0.99 28.41 -19.32
CA VAL A 136 0.65 29.82 -19.30
C VAL A 136 1.35 30.51 -20.46
N GLU A 137 0.59 31.04 -21.38
CA GLU A 137 1.09 31.82 -22.51
C GLU A 137 0.68 33.30 -22.39
N ARG A 138 1.55 34.20 -22.79
CA ARG A 138 1.24 35.61 -22.87
C ARG A 138 0.57 35.94 -24.21
N ILE A 139 -0.63 36.49 -24.17
CA ILE A 139 -1.39 36.97 -25.34
C ILE A 139 -1.49 38.50 -25.35
N GLU A 140 -2.00 39.09 -26.42
CA GLU A 140 -2.14 40.55 -26.51
C GLU A 140 -3.05 41.13 -25.41
N ALA A 141 -4.08 40.38 -24.99
CA ALA A 141 -5.04 40.81 -23.98
C ALA A 141 -4.65 40.42 -22.55
N GLY A 142 -3.51 39.73 -22.31
CA GLY A 142 -3.12 39.27 -20.99
C GLY A 142 -2.45 37.90 -20.99
N PHE A 143 -3.04 36.93 -20.37
CA PHE A 143 -2.49 35.57 -20.24
C PHE A 143 -3.54 34.51 -20.59
N GLN A 144 -3.14 33.52 -21.35
CA GLN A 144 -3.95 32.34 -21.62
C GLN A 144 -3.40 31.16 -20.84
N ILE A 145 -4.30 30.42 -20.15
CA ILE A 145 -3.96 29.21 -19.43
C ILE A 145 -4.61 28.03 -20.15
N SER A 146 -3.81 27.04 -20.51
CA SER A 146 -4.24 25.80 -21.14
C SER A 146 -3.84 24.59 -20.28
N GLY A 147 -4.49 23.45 -20.50
CA GLY A 147 -4.25 22.19 -19.82
C GLY A 147 -5.54 21.46 -19.48
N GLU A 148 -5.58 20.16 -19.74
CA GLU A 148 -6.80 19.33 -19.59
C GLU A 148 -7.39 19.43 -18.18
N LYS A 149 -6.53 19.41 -17.15
CA LYS A 149 -6.95 19.45 -15.74
C LYS A 149 -7.61 20.78 -15.38
N ILE A 150 -7.09 21.90 -15.88
CA ILE A 150 -7.64 23.23 -15.62
C ILE A 150 -8.95 23.45 -16.38
N LEU A 151 -8.99 23.07 -17.66
CA LEU A 151 -10.20 23.17 -18.47
C LEU A 151 -11.36 22.34 -17.85
N ARG A 152 -11.04 21.16 -17.30
CA ARG A 152 -12.03 20.35 -16.57
C ARG A 152 -12.56 21.06 -15.31
N ILE A 153 -11.69 21.77 -14.58
CA ILE A 153 -12.11 22.53 -13.38
C ILE A 153 -13.05 23.65 -13.78
N VAL A 154 -12.75 24.40 -14.87
CA VAL A 154 -13.64 25.45 -15.41
C VAL A 154 -14.98 24.87 -15.80
N ALA A 155 -15.00 23.79 -16.58
CA ALA A 155 -16.22 23.13 -17.05
C ALA A 155 -17.12 22.59 -15.92
N MET A 156 -16.55 22.32 -14.75
CA MET A 156 -17.29 21.81 -13.58
C MET A 156 -17.66 22.91 -12.57
N THR A 157 -17.34 24.17 -12.83
CA THR A 157 -17.60 25.26 -11.91
C THR A 157 -18.85 26.04 -12.34
N ASP A 158 -19.78 26.22 -11.42
CA ASP A 158 -20.94 27.07 -11.59
C ASP A 158 -20.54 28.52 -11.23
N PHE A 159 -20.33 29.35 -12.25
CA PHE A 159 -19.88 30.72 -12.07
C PHE A 159 -20.99 31.69 -11.66
N ASP A 160 -22.25 31.25 -11.60
CA ASP A 160 -23.36 32.02 -11.03
C ASP A 160 -23.41 31.89 -9.50
N ASN A 161 -22.65 30.95 -8.91
CA ASN A 161 -22.59 30.69 -7.48
C ASN A 161 -21.30 31.26 -6.85
N PRO A 162 -21.39 32.29 -5.94
CA PRO A 162 -20.22 32.87 -5.29
C PRO A 162 -19.34 31.87 -4.49
N GLU A 163 -19.94 30.84 -3.89
CA GLU A 163 -19.19 29.82 -3.16
C GLU A 163 -18.39 28.93 -4.10
N ALA A 164 -18.94 28.63 -5.28
CA ALA A 164 -18.25 27.86 -6.32
C ALA A 164 -17.07 28.63 -6.88
N ILE A 165 -17.19 29.97 -7.08
CA ILE A 165 -16.11 30.86 -7.50
C ILE A 165 -14.98 30.85 -6.46
N ALA A 166 -15.29 31.01 -5.16
CA ALA A 166 -14.30 30.98 -4.11
C ALA A 166 -13.58 29.62 -4.01
N HIS A 167 -14.29 28.52 -4.30
CA HIS A 167 -13.70 27.19 -4.36
C HIS A 167 -12.80 27.04 -5.59
N PHE A 168 -13.20 27.54 -6.72
CA PHE A 168 -12.43 27.57 -7.97
C PHE A 168 -11.11 28.31 -7.80
N GLN A 169 -11.12 29.52 -7.24
CA GLN A 169 -9.92 30.32 -6.95
C GLN A 169 -8.93 29.55 -6.05
N ARG A 170 -9.42 28.92 -4.97
CA ARG A 170 -8.59 28.10 -4.08
C ARG A 170 -7.98 26.89 -4.81
N ARG A 171 -8.66 26.30 -5.79
CA ARG A 171 -8.11 25.19 -6.59
C ARG A 171 -7.03 25.69 -7.55
N LEU A 172 -7.22 26.85 -8.17
CA LEU A 172 -6.20 27.47 -9.03
C LEU A 172 -4.93 27.80 -8.23
N ASP A 173 -5.08 28.32 -7.01
CA ASP A 173 -3.96 28.61 -6.12
C ASP A 173 -3.20 27.34 -5.73
N LYS A 174 -3.89 26.28 -5.34
CA LYS A 174 -3.29 24.97 -5.04
C LYS A 174 -2.56 24.36 -6.23
N LEU A 175 -3.01 24.58 -7.46
CA LEU A 175 -2.34 24.16 -8.66
C LEU A 175 -1.12 25.02 -9.00
N GLY A 176 -0.96 26.16 -8.34
CA GLY A 176 0.16 27.09 -8.55
C GLY A 176 -0.03 28.07 -9.72
N VAL A 177 -1.26 28.22 -10.20
CA VAL A 177 -1.58 29.13 -11.34
C VAL A 177 -1.16 30.56 -11.03
N PHE A 178 -1.55 31.09 -9.86
CA PHE A 178 -1.18 32.45 -9.47
C PHE A 178 0.34 32.65 -9.31
N LYS A 179 1.06 31.61 -8.85
CA LYS A 179 2.52 31.62 -8.80
C LYS A 179 3.15 31.67 -10.18
N ALA A 180 2.56 30.96 -11.16
CA ALA A 180 3.02 30.96 -12.53
C ALA A 180 2.78 32.33 -13.21
N LEU A 181 1.59 32.92 -13.02
CA LEU A 181 1.27 34.27 -13.50
C LEU A 181 2.22 35.32 -12.92
N LYS A 182 2.50 35.26 -11.64
CA LYS A 182 3.47 36.16 -10.96
C LYS A 182 4.88 36.02 -11.50
N ARG A 183 5.33 34.80 -11.87
CA ARG A 183 6.61 34.58 -12.57
C ARG A 183 6.64 35.17 -13.96
N MET A 184 5.50 35.18 -14.65
CA MET A 184 5.32 35.78 -15.97
C MET A 184 5.14 37.31 -15.88
N LYS A 185 5.23 37.90 -14.67
CA LYS A 185 5.07 39.33 -14.38
C LYS A 185 3.67 39.87 -14.72
N ALA A 186 2.64 39.06 -14.46
CA ALA A 186 1.25 39.52 -14.51
C ALA A 186 1.05 40.67 -13.51
N GLN A 187 0.29 41.68 -13.91
CA GLN A 187 -0.07 42.83 -13.10
C GLN A 187 -1.57 42.77 -12.72
N PRO A 188 -1.97 43.30 -11.55
CA PRO A 188 -3.37 43.42 -11.22
C PRO A 188 -4.13 44.12 -12.34
N GLY A 189 -5.27 43.53 -12.76
CA GLY A 189 -6.05 43.97 -13.91
C GLY A 189 -5.72 43.32 -15.25
N ASP A 190 -4.66 42.50 -15.34
CA ASP A 190 -4.41 41.72 -16.55
C ASP A 190 -5.51 40.66 -16.74
N THR A 191 -5.96 40.48 -17.97
CA THR A 191 -6.96 39.47 -18.32
C THR A 191 -6.32 38.09 -18.34
N VAL A 192 -6.96 37.14 -17.63
CA VAL A 192 -6.57 35.71 -17.63
C VAL A 192 -7.69 34.89 -18.27
N VAL A 193 -7.37 34.20 -19.36
CA VAL A 193 -8.30 33.39 -20.13
C VAL A 193 -8.01 31.93 -19.88
N ILE A 194 -9.03 31.16 -19.53
CA ILE A 194 -8.97 29.71 -19.30
C ILE A 194 -10.08 29.03 -20.10
N GLY A 195 -9.79 28.54 -21.29
CA GLY A 195 -10.81 28.07 -22.23
C GLY A 195 -11.77 29.19 -22.63
N ASP A 196 -13.06 29.05 -22.28
CA ASP A 196 -14.10 30.06 -22.55
C ASP A 196 -14.33 30.99 -21.35
N PHE A 197 -13.56 30.82 -20.26
CA PHE A 197 -13.70 31.62 -19.04
C PHE A 197 -12.64 32.71 -18.97
N GLU A 198 -13.07 33.94 -18.68
CA GLU A 198 -12.20 35.11 -18.52
C GLU A 198 -12.32 35.66 -17.09
N MET A 199 -11.20 36.03 -16.52
CA MET A 199 -11.12 36.70 -15.21
C MET A 199 -10.02 37.74 -15.21
N GLU A 200 -10.13 38.72 -14.32
CA GLU A 200 -9.05 39.66 -14.03
C GLU A 200 -8.08 39.07 -13.01
N TYR A 201 -6.80 39.27 -13.21
CA TYR A 201 -5.79 38.91 -12.23
C TYR A 201 -5.84 39.89 -11.07
N GLU A 202 -6.16 39.38 -9.87
CA GLU A 202 -6.10 40.11 -8.61
C GLU A 202 -4.97 39.52 -7.75
N GLU A 203 -4.26 40.35 -6.98
CA GLU A 203 -3.13 39.95 -6.14
C GLU A 203 -3.58 39.40 -4.77
#